data_c5a2259e0998c6ec961ac04844baf497
#
_entry.id   c5a2259e0998c6ec961ac04844baf497
#
_cell.length_a   1.000
_cell.length_b   1.000
_cell.length_c   1.000
_cell.angle_alpha   90.00
_cell.angle_beta   90.00
_cell.angle_gamma   90.00
#
_symmetry.space_group_name_H-M   'P 1'
#
loop_
_entity.id
_entity.type
_entity.pdbx_description
1 polymer ?
#
loop_
_entity_poly.entity_id
_entity_poly.type
_entity_poly.pdbx_seq_one_letter_code
_entity_poly.pdbx_strand_id
1 'polypeptide(L)'
;DKPLGKVRIFGGSPELLYKSDETFGGCNTMFEISDHDIGPDREKMSAFINLRILTYDLNKDGKKEIIIVKNLSASGRLMRSVKLFTSSEVYNLEWDGLGLYENWKTRKIDGYVADYQVYDIDNDGQQEIVMAIVMATGGMLQGRSVVVYFKFNQPQPAAPEGGR
;
A
#
# COMPACT_ATOMS: atom_id res chain seq x y z
N ASP A 1 15.10 -3.89 -10.80
CA ASP A 1 14.04 -3.13 -10.14
C ASP A 1 13.77 -3.71 -8.75
N LYS A 2 13.45 -2.85 -7.79
CA LYS A 2 13.20 -3.28 -6.41
C LYS A 2 11.69 -3.32 -6.19
N PRO A 3 11.13 -4.39 -5.60
CA PRO A 3 9.69 -4.50 -5.36
C PRO A 3 9.16 -3.53 -4.30
N LEU A 4 10.03 -2.88 -3.53
CA LEU A 4 9.70 -1.88 -2.52
C LEU A 4 10.29 -0.53 -2.92
N GLY A 5 9.53 0.54 -2.79
CA GLY A 5 9.92 1.90 -3.12
C GLY A 5 9.77 2.86 -1.95
N LYS A 6 10.51 3.96 -2.01
CA LYS A 6 10.31 5.11 -1.13
C LYS A 6 9.28 6.06 -1.74
N VAL A 7 8.41 6.62 -0.91
CA VAL A 7 7.51 7.70 -1.33
C VAL A 7 8.34 8.95 -1.57
N ARG A 8 8.09 9.61 -2.69
CA ARG A 8 8.71 10.88 -3.04
C ARG A 8 7.61 11.88 -3.37
N ILE A 9 7.75 13.09 -2.87
CA ILE A 9 6.85 14.20 -3.16
C ILE A 9 7.65 15.27 -3.91
N PHE A 10 7.07 15.71 -5.01
CA PHE A 10 7.65 16.75 -5.86
C PHE A 10 6.74 17.96 -5.85
N GLY A 11 7.33 19.16 -5.93
CA GLY A 11 6.62 20.41 -6.14
C GLY A 11 6.09 20.60 -7.56
N GLY A 12 5.54 21.75 -7.86
CA GLY A 12 5.06 22.10 -9.22
C GLY A 12 6.18 22.21 -10.27
N SER A 13 7.44 22.25 -9.86
CA SER A 13 8.64 22.03 -10.65
C SER A 13 9.23 20.67 -10.27
N PRO A 14 10.19 20.08 -11.04
CA PRO A 14 10.76 18.77 -10.73
C PRO A 14 11.62 18.74 -9.45
N GLU A 15 11.42 19.66 -8.54
CA GLU A 15 12.11 19.74 -7.26
C GLU A 15 11.57 18.68 -6.29
N LEU A 16 12.48 17.85 -5.75
CA LEU A 16 12.16 16.86 -4.74
C LEU A 16 11.98 17.56 -3.38
N LEU A 17 10.72 17.62 -2.90
CA LEU A 17 10.39 18.21 -1.61
C LEU A 17 10.61 17.23 -0.46
N TYR A 18 10.31 15.94 -0.68
CA TYR A 18 10.37 14.95 0.37
C TYR A 18 10.67 13.55 -0.18
N LYS A 19 11.35 12.76 0.64
CA LYS A 19 11.60 11.33 0.41
C LYS A 19 11.48 10.57 1.71
N SER A 20 10.59 9.59 1.78
CA SER A 20 10.35 8.80 2.99
C SER A 20 11.60 8.02 3.42
N ASP A 21 11.77 7.85 4.73
CA ASP A 21 12.79 6.94 5.28
C ASP A 21 12.35 5.49 5.12
N GLU A 22 11.07 5.21 5.31
CA GLU A 22 10.47 3.90 5.11
C GLU A 22 10.25 3.57 3.64
N THR A 23 10.18 2.26 3.35
CA THR A 23 9.81 1.73 2.05
C THR A 23 8.40 1.19 2.10
N PHE A 24 7.63 1.42 1.04
CA PHE A 24 6.25 1.01 0.86
C PHE A 24 6.07 0.16 -0.39
N GLY A 25 4.84 -0.30 -0.62
CA GLY A 25 4.51 -1.16 -1.73
C GLY A 25 4.91 -2.60 -1.45
N GLY A 26 5.61 -3.18 -2.37
CA GLY A 26 5.94 -4.60 -2.38
C GLY A 26 4.97 -5.35 -3.26
N CYS A 27 5.50 -6.16 -4.16
CA CYS A 27 4.70 -6.87 -5.13
C CYS A 27 5.30 -8.25 -5.38
N ASN A 28 4.45 -9.28 -5.40
CA ASN A 28 4.81 -10.62 -5.85
C ASN A 28 4.59 -10.78 -7.36
N THR A 29 3.89 -9.83 -7.99
CA THR A 29 3.63 -9.85 -9.42
C THR A 29 4.82 -9.26 -10.17
N MET A 30 5.48 -10.09 -10.93
CA MET A 30 6.61 -9.69 -11.78
C MET A 30 6.49 -10.32 -13.15
N PHE A 31 7.15 -9.72 -14.13
CA PHE A 31 7.37 -10.32 -15.43
C PHE A 31 8.85 -10.23 -15.80
N GLU A 32 9.31 -11.25 -16.52
CA GLU A 32 10.66 -11.27 -17.04
C GLU A 32 10.69 -10.53 -18.37
N ILE A 33 11.64 -9.61 -18.51
CA ILE A 33 11.94 -8.94 -19.77
C ILE A 33 13.10 -9.70 -20.39
N SER A 34 12.85 -10.43 -21.45
CA SER A 34 13.89 -11.02 -22.27
C SER A 34 14.15 -10.12 -23.47
N ASP A 35 15.34 -9.61 -23.59
CA ASP A 35 15.78 -8.94 -24.81
C ASP A 35 16.27 -10.04 -25.76
N HIS A 36 15.55 -10.26 -26.87
CA HIS A 36 15.87 -11.30 -27.87
C HIS A 36 17.19 -11.05 -28.61
N ASP A 37 17.74 -9.84 -28.54
CA ASP A 37 18.93 -9.45 -29.31
C ASP A 37 20.25 -9.64 -28.57
N ILE A 38 20.26 -10.29 -27.38
CA ILE A 38 21.44 -10.30 -26.53
C ILE A 38 21.75 -11.70 -26.02
N GLY A 39 22.91 -12.20 -26.46
CA GLY A 39 23.46 -13.53 -26.28
C GLY A 39 23.28 -14.26 -24.92
N PRO A 40 23.75 -15.53 -24.80
CA PRO A 40 23.35 -16.48 -23.77
C PRO A 40 23.74 -16.13 -22.31
N ASP A 41 24.50 -15.09 -22.07
CA ASP A 41 25.10 -14.78 -20.75
C ASP A 41 24.44 -13.60 -20.00
N ARG A 42 23.21 -13.19 -20.35
CA ARG A 42 22.58 -12.06 -19.66
C ARG A 42 21.63 -12.45 -18.55
N GLU A 43 21.78 -11.74 -17.43
CA GLU A 43 20.86 -11.75 -16.32
C GLU A 43 19.46 -11.36 -16.81
N LYS A 44 18.49 -12.23 -16.58
CA LYS A 44 17.07 -11.94 -16.83
C LYS A 44 16.66 -10.73 -16.02
N MET A 45 16.17 -9.69 -16.68
CA MET A 45 15.63 -8.51 -16.03
C MET A 45 14.20 -8.78 -15.59
N SER A 46 13.95 -8.66 -14.29
CA SER A 46 12.58 -8.77 -13.76
C SER A 46 12.02 -7.39 -13.48
N ALA A 47 10.83 -7.11 -13.98
CA ALA A 47 10.07 -5.91 -13.65
C ALA A 47 8.90 -6.26 -12.73
N PHE A 48 8.75 -5.47 -11.66
CA PHE A 48 7.68 -5.62 -10.69
C PHE A 48 6.56 -4.62 -10.94
N ILE A 49 5.30 -5.09 -10.84
CA ILE A 49 4.13 -4.23 -10.92
C ILE A 49 3.88 -3.66 -9.52
N ASN A 50 4.23 -2.40 -9.31
CA ASN A 50 4.03 -1.76 -8.03
C ASN A 50 2.54 -1.51 -7.76
N LEU A 51 2.16 -1.57 -6.46
CA LEU A 51 0.85 -1.16 -6.01
C LEU A 51 0.64 0.35 -6.26
N ARG A 52 -0.60 0.71 -6.49
CA ARG A 52 -1.02 2.11 -6.62
C ARG A 52 -0.86 2.86 -5.30
N ILE A 53 -0.77 4.17 -5.36
CA ILE A 53 -0.92 5.08 -4.23
C ILE A 53 -2.27 5.76 -4.42
N LEU A 54 -3.11 5.76 -3.39
CA LEU A 54 -4.40 6.44 -3.42
C LEU A 54 -4.30 7.75 -2.64
N THR A 55 -5.03 8.75 -3.10
CA THR A 55 -5.21 10.00 -2.36
C THR A 55 -6.71 10.26 -2.19
N TYR A 56 -7.15 10.41 -0.96
CA TYR A 56 -8.55 10.59 -0.63
C TYR A 56 -8.71 11.44 0.63
N ASP A 57 -9.70 12.33 0.66
CA ASP A 57 -10.07 13.11 1.83
C ASP A 57 -11.03 12.27 2.69
N LEU A 58 -10.45 11.46 3.59
CA LEU A 58 -11.20 10.52 4.41
C LEU A 58 -11.88 11.17 5.60
N ASN A 59 -11.27 12.20 6.15
CA ASN A 59 -11.76 12.92 7.33
C ASN A 59 -12.67 14.11 6.95
N LYS A 60 -12.77 14.41 5.63
CA LYS A 60 -13.56 15.51 5.06
C LYS A 60 -13.13 16.90 5.54
N ASP A 61 -11.83 17.10 5.77
CA ASP A 61 -11.25 18.39 6.16
C ASP A 61 -10.84 19.26 4.96
N GLY A 62 -11.04 18.76 3.74
CA GLY A 62 -10.66 19.42 2.48
C GLY A 62 -9.25 19.12 2.01
N LYS A 63 -8.46 18.34 2.75
CA LYS A 63 -7.14 17.85 2.35
C LYS A 63 -7.22 16.37 2.02
N LYS A 64 -6.33 15.93 1.17
CA LYS A 64 -6.25 14.51 0.80
C LYS A 64 -5.14 13.82 1.57
N GLU A 65 -5.49 12.75 2.27
CA GLU A 65 -4.54 11.80 2.81
C GLU A 65 -4.00 10.89 1.71
N ILE A 66 -2.87 10.30 1.98
CA ILE A 66 -2.23 9.27 1.17
C ILE A 66 -2.51 7.91 1.80
N ILE A 67 -3.21 7.06 1.08
CA ILE A 67 -3.44 5.67 1.47
C ILE A 67 -2.44 4.80 0.72
N ILE A 68 -1.61 4.08 1.45
CA ILE A 68 -0.53 3.28 0.87
C ILE A 68 -0.39 1.95 1.61
N VAL A 69 -0.13 0.90 0.84
CA VAL A 69 0.11 -0.44 1.39
C VAL A 69 1.62 -0.70 1.50
N LYS A 70 1.99 -1.39 2.56
CA LYS A 70 3.31 -1.96 2.78
C LYS A 70 3.17 -3.47 2.92
N ASN A 71 3.55 -4.19 1.87
CA ASN A 71 3.65 -5.63 1.92
C ASN A 71 4.96 -6.04 2.61
N LEU A 72 4.86 -6.97 3.54
CA LEU A 72 5.95 -7.41 4.39
C LEU A 72 6.42 -8.80 3.97
N SER A 73 7.72 -8.95 3.81
CA SER A 73 8.34 -10.22 3.42
C SER A 73 8.58 -11.10 4.63
N ALA A 74 8.18 -12.38 4.52
CA ALA A 74 8.51 -13.41 5.50
C ALA A 74 10.00 -13.82 5.44
N SER A 75 10.59 -13.68 4.27
CA SER A 75 11.97 -14.08 4.01
C SER A 75 12.99 -13.04 4.49
N GLY A 76 13.03 -12.66 5.70
CA GLY A 76 14.03 -11.79 6.33
C GLY A 76 15.27 -11.40 5.46
N ARG A 77 16.39 -11.12 6.05
CA ARG A 77 17.64 -10.76 5.34
C ARG A 77 18.30 -11.91 4.58
N LEU A 78 17.82 -13.16 4.72
CA LEU A 78 18.48 -14.36 4.24
C LEU A 78 18.30 -14.65 2.74
N MET A 79 17.23 -14.16 2.12
CA MET A 79 17.02 -14.33 0.67
C MET A 79 17.00 -12.95 -0.01
N ARG A 80 18.14 -12.52 -0.52
CA ARG A 80 18.27 -11.22 -1.20
C ARG A 80 17.63 -11.18 -2.59
N SER A 81 17.50 -12.33 -3.25
CA SER A 81 17.05 -12.41 -4.65
C SER A 81 15.56 -12.65 -4.83
N VAL A 82 14.87 -13.25 -3.86
CA VAL A 82 13.42 -13.50 -3.94
C VAL A 82 12.76 -13.02 -2.66
N LYS A 83 11.99 -11.94 -2.75
CA LYS A 83 11.15 -11.46 -1.65
C LYS A 83 9.74 -11.98 -1.87
N LEU A 84 9.31 -12.92 -1.05
CA LEU A 84 7.94 -13.36 -1.00
C LEU A 84 7.21 -12.55 0.08
N PHE A 85 6.24 -11.75 -0.33
CA PHE A 85 5.40 -10.99 0.59
C PHE A 85 4.24 -11.85 1.06
N THR A 86 4.06 -11.97 2.35
CA THR A 86 3.08 -12.87 2.98
C THR A 86 2.22 -12.20 4.04
N SER A 87 2.48 -10.94 4.31
CA SER A 87 1.65 -10.11 5.19
C SER A 87 1.70 -8.66 4.74
N SER A 88 0.79 -7.83 5.25
CA SER A 88 0.65 -6.45 4.82
C SER A 88 0.17 -5.54 5.95
N GLU A 89 0.41 -4.26 5.79
CA GLU A 89 -0.12 -3.16 6.57
C GLU A 89 -0.59 -2.06 5.62
N VAL A 90 -1.68 -1.40 5.96
CA VAL A 90 -2.19 -0.22 5.25
C VAL A 90 -1.91 1.00 6.09
N TYR A 91 -1.38 2.02 5.48
CA TYR A 91 -1.04 3.28 6.12
C TYR A 91 -1.93 4.40 5.57
N ASN A 92 -2.37 5.27 6.47
CA ASN A 92 -2.90 6.58 6.15
C ASN A 92 -1.85 7.61 6.55
N LEU A 93 -1.35 8.33 5.56
CA LEU A 93 -0.32 9.34 5.75
C LEU A 93 -0.86 10.70 5.31
N GLU A 94 -0.47 11.75 6.00
CA GLU A 94 -0.81 13.13 5.67
C GLU A 94 0.45 13.94 5.37
N TRP A 95 0.32 14.87 4.42
CA TRP A 95 1.37 15.81 4.07
C TRP A 95 1.15 17.17 4.75
N ASP A 96 2.08 17.59 5.60
CA ASP A 96 2.01 18.85 6.34
C ASP A 96 2.75 20.03 5.69
N GLY A 97 3.33 19.79 4.50
CA GLY A 97 4.17 20.75 3.79
C GLY A 97 5.66 20.54 3.97
N LEU A 98 6.08 19.78 4.98
CA LEU A 98 7.49 19.49 5.32
C LEU A 98 7.79 17.99 5.28
N GLY A 99 6.81 17.17 5.63
CA GLY A 99 6.97 15.72 5.72
C GLY A 99 5.66 14.96 5.67
N LEU A 100 5.78 13.62 5.63
CA LEU A 100 4.66 12.71 5.79
C LEU A 100 4.62 12.20 7.22
N TYR A 101 3.48 12.34 7.86
CA TYR A 101 3.22 11.73 9.15
C TYR A 101 2.10 10.69 9.08
N GLU A 102 2.17 9.70 9.95
CA GLU A 102 1.20 8.61 10.04
C GLU A 102 0.01 9.05 10.88
N ASN A 103 -1.17 9.16 10.26
CA ASN A 103 -2.41 9.35 11.00
C ASN A 103 -2.83 8.06 11.68
N TRP A 104 -2.78 6.96 10.93
CA TRP A 104 -3.03 5.61 11.43
C TRP A 104 -2.46 4.56 10.47
N LYS A 105 -2.34 3.35 10.99
CA LYS A 105 -2.12 2.15 10.20
C LYS A 105 -2.93 0.97 10.73
N THR A 106 -3.14 -0.02 9.89
CA THR A 106 -3.78 -1.26 10.30
C THR A 106 -2.84 -2.10 11.17
N ARG A 107 -3.43 -3.04 11.91
CA ARG A 107 -2.67 -4.19 12.38
C ARG A 107 -2.14 -4.95 11.20
N LYS A 108 -1.13 -5.79 11.44
CA LYS A 108 -0.61 -6.71 10.45
C LYS A 108 -1.72 -7.61 9.95
N ILE A 109 -1.89 -7.65 8.63
CA ILE A 109 -2.85 -8.48 7.90
C ILE A 109 -2.10 -9.71 7.39
N ASP A 110 -2.62 -10.90 7.65
CA ASP A 110 -2.07 -12.13 7.11
C ASP A 110 -2.48 -12.28 5.65
N GLY A 111 -1.51 -12.20 4.77
CA GLY A 111 -1.70 -12.20 3.32
C GLY A 111 -1.02 -11.01 2.64
N TYR A 112 -0.87 -11.17 1.37
CA TYR A 112 -0.28 -10.17 0.47
C TYR A 112 -1.41 -9.38 -0.20
N VAL A 113 -1.43 -8.07 -0.03
CA VAL A 113 -2.37 -7.20 -0.74
C VAL A 113 -1.91 -7.08 -2.19
N ALA A 114 -2.72 -7.62 -3.09
CA ALA A 114 -2.46 -7.60 -4.52
C ALA A 114 -2.97 -6.32 -5.19
N ASP A 115 -4.09 -5.79 -4.72
CA ASP A 115 -4.65 -4.50 -5.14
C ASP A 115 -5.62 -3.96 -4.08
N TYR A 116 -5.91 -2.65 -4.13
CA TYR A 116 -6.83 -2.00 -3.21
C TYR A 116 -7.38 -0.69 -3.79
N GLN A 117 -8.52 -0.29 -3.25
CA GLN A 117 -9.17 0.98 -3.61
C GLN A 117 -10.02 1.52 -2.45
N VAL A 118 -10.36 2.79 -2.52
CA VAL A 118 -11.41 3.41 -1.68
C VAL A 118 -12.69 3.44 -2.50
N TYR A 119 -13.74 2.81 -1.97
CA TYR A 119 -15.02 2.65 -2.67
C TYR A 119 -16.16 2.39 -1.68
N ASP A 120 -17.35 2.92 -1.95
CA ASP A 120 -18.58 2.60 -1.22
C ASP A 120 -19.12 1.26 -1.75
N ILE A 121 -18.70 0.16 -1.11
CA ILE A 121 -18.98 -1.20 -1.61
C ILE A 121 -20.37 -1.69 -1.20
N ASP A 122 -20.91 -1.20 -0.09
CA ASP A 122 -22.24 -1.57 0.41
C ASP A 122 -23.33 -0.55 0.10
N ASN A 123 -23.00 0.54 -0.59
CA ASN A 123 -23.86 1.61 -1.04
C ASN A 123 -24.58 2.32 0.12
N ASP A 124 -23.89 2.49 1.25
CA ASP A 124 -24.43 3.22 2.41
C ASP A 124 -24.06 4.72 2.40
N GLY A 125 -23.35 5.19 1.37
CA GLY A 125 -22.89 6.56 1.19
C GLY A 125 -21.58 6.87 1.90
N GLN A 126 -20.99 5.90 2.58
CA GLN A 126 -19.67 6.02 3.18
C GLN A 126 -18.64 5.30 2.29
N GLN A 127 -17.38 5.64 2.49
CA GLN A 127 -16.31 5.00 1.73
C GLN A 127 -15.63 3.95 2.60
N GLU A 128 -15.30 2.83 2.00
CA GLU A 128 -14.50 1.76 2.59
C GLU A 128 -13.17 1.63 1.87
N ILE A 129 -12.18 1.08 2.56
CA ILE A 129 -11.03 0.53 1.87
C ILE A 129 -11.32 -0.93 1.51
N VAL A 130 -11.31 -1.22 0.21
CA VAL A 130 -11.55 -2.55 -0.35
C VAL A 130 -10.23 -3.12 -0.82
N MET A 131 -9.89 -4.33 -0.42
CA MET A 131 -8.60 -4.96 -0.71
C MET A 131 -8.78 -6.37 -1.27
N ALA A 132 -8.01 -6.68 -2.30
CA ALA A 132 -7.80 -8.04 -2.78
C ALA A 132 -6.55 -8.62 -2.10
N ILE A 133 -6.72 -9.67 -1.31
CA ILE A 133 -5.65 -10.27 -0.51
C ILE A 133 -5.42 -11.71 -0.96
N VAL A 134 -4.18 -12.05 -1.27
CA VAL A 134 -3.74 -13.44 -1.44
C VAL A 134 -3.32 -13.96 -0.08
N MET A 135 -4.02 -14.98 0.40
CA MET A 135 -3.86 -15.51 1.74
C MET A 135 -2.50 -16.20 1.93
N ALA A 136 -1.97 -16.07 3.13
CA ALA A 136 -0.75 -16.74 3.54
C ALA A 136 -0.95 -17.43 4.90
N THR A 137 -0.25 -18.52 5.11
CA THR A 137 -0.18 -19.20 6.41
C THR A 137 1.24 -19.72 6.61
N GLY A 138 1.79 -19.48 7.81
CA GLY A 138 3.15 -19.92 8.13
C GLY A 138 4.24 -19.33 7.22
N GLY A 139 3.99 -18.15 6.63
CA GLY A 139 4.94 -17.51 5.73
C GLY A 139 4.89 -18.01 4.27
N MET A 140 3.89 -18.83 3.92
CA MET A 140 3.67 -19.34 2.56
C MET A 140 2.34 -18.88 2.00
N LEU A 141 2.28 -18.56 0.70
CA LEU A 141 1.03 -18.24 0.01
C LEU A 141 0.22 -19.53 -0.24
N GLN A 142 -1.08 -19.47 0.04
CA GLN A 142 -1.97 -20.63 -0.05
C GLN A 142 -2.64 -20.82 -1.42
N GLY A 143 -2.41 -19.90 -2.37
CA GLY A 143 -3.13 -19.91 -3.66
C GLY A 143 -4.62 -19.57 -3.55
N ARG A 144 -5.07 -19.06 -2.38
CA ARG A 144 -6.44 -18.59 -2.13
C ARG A 144 -6.44 -17.08 -2.04
N SER A 145 -7.49 -16.45 -2.57
CA SER A 145 -7.66 -15.00 -2.50
C SER A 145 -9.01 -14.68 -1.88
N VAL A 146 -9.05 -13.54 -1.20
CA VAL A 146 -10.28 -12.98 -0.63
C VAL A 146 -10.36 -11.50 -0.98
N VAL A 147 -11.57 -11.00 -1.06
CA VAL A 147 -11.84 -9.56 -1.05
C VAL A 147 -12.36 -9.21 0.33
N VAL A 148 -11.74 -8.23 0.95
CA VAL A 148 -12.15 -7.71 2.26
C VAL A 148 -12.37 -6.22 2.17
N TYR A 149 -13.22 -5.68 3.02
CA TYR A 149 -13.38 -4.25 3.16
C TYR A 149 -13.37 -3.82 4.63
N PHE A 150 -12.94 -2.58 4.87
CA PHE A 150 -12.91 -1.97 6.19
C PHE A 150 -13.55 -0.59 6.11
N LYS A 151 -14.51 -0.34 7.01
CA LYS A 151 -15.08 0.99 7.18
C LYS A 151 -14.09 1.88 7.92
N PHE A 152 -13.96 3.10 7.44
CA PHE A 152 -13.22 4.10 8.19
C PHE A 152 -14.08 4.53 9.39
N ASN A 153 -13.59 4.27 10.60
CA ASN A 153 -14.21 4.80 11.80
C ASN A 153 -14.05 6.33 11.78
N GLN A 154 -15.07 7.04 11.30
CA GLN A 154 -15.16 8.47 11.53
C GLN A 154 -15.33 8.68 13.04
N PRO A 155 -14.63 9.64 13.67
CA PRO A 155 -14.99 10.06 15.02
C PRO A 155 -16.46 10.46 14.99
N GLN A 156 -17.30 9.82 15.81
CA GLN A 156 -18.69 10.22 15.92
C GLN A 156 -18.72 11.71 16.26
N PRO A 157 -19.53 12.52 15.55
CA PRO A 157 -19.75 13.90 15.96
C PRO A 157 -20.19 13.86 17.42
N ALA A 158 -19.53 14.67 18.25
CA ALA A 158 -19.88 14.78 19.65
C ALA A 158 -21.40 15.00 19.76
N ALA A 159 -22.07 14.17 20.57
CA ALA A 159 -23.50 14.33 20.79
C ALA A 159 -23.75 15.77 21.20
N PRO A 160 -24.80 16.45 20.67
CA PRO A 160 -25.10 17.81 21.07
C PRO A 160 -25.25 17.83 22.57
N GLU A 161 -24.44 18.65 23.24
CA GLU A 161 -24.59 18.88 24.66
C GLU A 161 -26.02 19.35 24.92
N GLY A 162 -26.77 18.49 25.60
CA GLY A 162 -28.17 18.79 25.92
C GLY A 162 -28.25 20.09 26.70
N GLY A 163 -28.77 21.14 26.04
CA GLY A 163 -29.10 22.37 26.71
C GLY A 163 -30.10 22.09 27.86
N ARG A 164 -29.68 22.48 29.03
CA ARG A 164 -30.57 22.61 30.20
C ARG A 164 -31.35 23.91 30.09
#